data_8bab2b23d9a1c339691ba57eea78e37f
#
_entry.id   8bab2b23d9a1c339691ba57eea78e37f
#
_cell.length_a   1.000
_cell.length_b   1.000
_cell.length_c   1.000
_cell.angle_alpha   90.00
_cell.angle_beta   90.00
_cell.angle_gamma   90.00
#
_symmetry.space_group_name_H-M   'P 1'
#
loop_
_entity.id
_entity.type
_entity.pdbx_description
1 polymer ?
#
loop_
_entity_poly.entity_id
_entity_poly.type
_entity_poly.pdbx_seq_one_letter_code
_entity_poly.pdbx_strand_id
1 'polypeptide(L)'
;MSELPDLTQIAPTLKAEILAEALPYIRQYHGKTIVIKYGGNAMTEERLKQGFARDVILLKLVGINPVIVHGGGPQIDQALKKIGKQGTFIQGMRVTDEETMEVVEWVLGGEVQQDIVTLINHFGGHAVGLTGKDGGLIHARKLQMPDRDNPGEFIDIGQVGEVEAINPAVVKALQDDAFIPVISPIGFGEDGLSYNINADLVAGKLAVVLNAEKLVMMTNIPGVMDKEGNLLTDLSADRKSVV
;
A
#
# COMPACT_ATOMS: atom_id res chain seq x y z
N MET A 1 16.88 7.53 20.11
CA MET A 1 16.67 7.83 18.66
C MET A 1 17.87 8.64 18.19
N SER A 2 18.71 8.12 17.33
CA SER A 2 19.84 8.90 16.77
C SER A 2 19.27 10.00 15.90
N GLU A 3 19.64 11.24 16.17
CA GLU A 3 19.38 12.37 15.27
C GLU A 3 19.97 12.03 13.90
N LEU A 4 19.23 12.31 12.83
CA LEU A 4 19.83 12.22 11.50
C LEU A 4 21.03 13.16 11.42
N PRO A 5 22.11 12.74 10.75
CA PRO A 5 23.24 13.62 10.54
C PRO A 5 22.79 14.90 9.82
N ASP A 6 23.29 16.02 10.27
CA ASP A 6 23.06 17.31 9.60
C ASP A 6 23.68 17.27 8.21
N LEU A 7 22.84 17.12 7.19
CA LEU A 7 23.29 17.03 5.81
C LEU A 7 24.02 18.29 5.31
N THR A 8 23.88 19.41 6.02
CA THR A 8 24.61 20.65 5.68
C THR A 8 26.11 20.54 5.97
N GLN A 9 26.48 19.66 6.90
CA GLN A 9 27.87 19.40 7.30
C GLN A 9 28.61 18.42 6.40
N ILE A 10 27.91 17.75 5.47
CA ILE A 10 28.52 16.81 4.55
C ILE A 10 29.27 17.57 3.45
N ALA A 11 30.55 17.23 3.24
CA ALA A 11 31.38 17.84 2.20
C ALA A 11 30.73 17.72 0.81
N PRO A 12 30.79 18.77 -0.04
CA PRO A 12 30.19 18.73 -1.38
C PRO A 12 30.68 17.56 -2.25
N THR A 13 31.96 17.20 -2.14
CA THR A 13 32.55 16.05 -2.85
C THR A 13 31.88 14.73 -2.46
N LEU A 14 31.66 14.50 -1.16
CA LEU A 14 31.00 13.30 -0.67
C LEU A 14 29.53 13.25 -1.12
N LYS A 15 28.83 14.39 -1.15
CA LYS A 15 27.46 14.45 -1.72
C LYS A 15 27.43 14.04 -3.19
N ALA A 16 28.41 14.50 -3.96
CA ALA A 16 28.52 14.14 -5.38
C ALA A 16 28.84 12.64 -5.57
N GLU A 17 29.69 12.06 -4.74
CA GLU A 17 29.99 10.63 -4.75
C GLU A 17 28.75 9.79 -4.42
N ILE A 18 27.99 10.15 -3.37
CA ILE A 18 26.73 9.46 -3.01
C ILE A 18 25.73 9.51 -4.17
N LEU A 19 25.58 10.66 -4.83
CA LEU A 19 24.70 10.79 -5.99
C LEU A 19 25.18 9.95 -7.19
N ALA A 20 26.51 9.91 -7.41
CA ALA A 20 27.08 9.08 -8.47
C ALA A 20 26.89 7.58 -8.21
N GLU A 21 26.93 7.14 -6.96
CA GLU A 21 26.67 5.76 -6.56
C GLU A 21 25.22 5.33 -6.83
N ALA A 22 24.28 6.27 -6.83
CA ALA A 22 22.87 5.99 -7.17
C ALA A 22 22.64 5.77 -8.68
N LEU A 23 23.53 6.23 -9.57
CA LEU A 23 23.34 6.17 -11.03
C LEU A 23 23.04 4.77 -11.60
N PRO A 24 23.72 3.67 -11.20
CA PRO A 24 23.41 2.34 -11.67
C PRO A 24 21.97 1.92 -11.38
N TYR A 25 21.48 2.25 -10.18
CA TYR A 25 20.10 1.94 -9.75
C TYR A 25 19.08 2.77 -10.52
N ILE A 26 19.34 4.07 -10.70
CA ILE A 26 18.47 4.94 -11.50
C ILE A 26 18.36 4.40 -12.92
N ARG A 27 19.47 4.02 -13.56
CA ARG A 27 19.48 3.45 -14.91
C ARG A 27 18.74 2.10 -14.98
N GLN A 28 18.89 1.26 -13.96
CA GLN A 28 18.23 -0.06 -13.91
C GLN A 28 16.72 0.06 -13.82
N TYR A 29 16.22 1.03 -13.03
CA TYR A 29 14.79 1.16 -12.73
C TYR A 29 14.09 2.27 -13.53
N HIS A 30 14.80 3.04 -14.33
CA HIS A 30 14.22 4.07 -15.20
C HIS A 30 13.17 3.47 -16.13
N GLY A 31 11.98 4.06 -16.19
CA GLY A 31 10.82 3.57 -16.95
C GLY A 31 10.10 2.38 -16.33
N LYS A 32 10.61 1.83 -15.21
CA LYS A 32 10.00 0.66 -14.54
C LYS A 32 8.93 1.08 -13.55
N THR A 33 7.93 0.23 -13.38
CA THR A 33 6.92 0.40 -12.32
C THR A 33 7.40 -0.27 -11.04
N ILE A 34 7.24 0.44 -9.92
CA ILE A 34 7.44 -0.08 -8.56
C ILE A 34 6.13 0.10 -7.80
N VAL A 35 5.54 -0.99 -7.33
CA VAL A 35 4.37 -0.94 -6.45
C VAL A 35 4.86 -0.86 -5.01
N ILE A 36 4.33 0.10 -4.25
CA ILE A 36 4.70 0.35 -2.86
C ILE A 36 3.45 0.20 -1.99
N LYS A 37 3.43 -0.82 -1.15
CA LYS A 37 2.41 -0.90 -0.10
C LYS A 37 2.85 -0.01 1.07
N TYR A 38 2.10 1.04 1.31
CA TYR A 38 2.35 2.03 2.36
C TYR A 38 1.53 1.73 3.60
N GLY A 39 2.18 1.51 4.75
CA GLY A 39 1.53 1.11 5.98
C GLY A 39 2.44 1.18 7.20
N GLY A 40 1.92 0.77 8.34
CA GLY A 40 2.67 0.73 9.60
C GLY A 40 2.99 2.13 10.16
N ASN A 41 4.10 2.24 10.90
CA ASN A 41 4.52 3.48 11.54
C ASN A 41 4.82 4.61 10.55
N ALA A 42 5.16 4.27 9.31
CA ALA A 42 5.36 5.25 8.25
C ALA A 42 4.13 6.12 7.98
N MET A 43 2.93 5.65 8.36
CA MET A 43 1.67 6.40 8.23
C MET A 43 1.29 7.21 9.47
N THR A 44 1.98 7.05 10.59
CA THR A 44 1.59 7.65 11.87
C THR A 44 2.60 8.68 12.38
N GLU A 45 3.88 8.51 12.06
CA GLU A 45 4.93 9.43 12.46
C GLU A 45 5.15 10.51 11.39
N GLU A 46 4.96 11.77 11.74
CA GLU A 46 5.03 12.90 10.81
C GLU A 46 6.33 12.97 10.03
N ARG A 47 7.46 12.70 10.68
CA ARG A 47 8.77 12.66 10.03
C ARG A 47 8.86 11.56 8.96
N LEU A 48 8.31 10.37 9.26
CA LEU A 48 8.32 9.25 8.32
C LEU A 48 7.38 9.50 7.13
N LYS A 49 6.22 10.12 7.37
CA LYS A 49 5.31 10.55 6.31
C LYS A 49 6.00 11.51 5.33
N GLN A 50 6.68 12.54 5.85
CA GLN A 50 7.40 13.51 5.02
C GLN A 50 8.58 12.87 4.27
N GLY A 51 9.30 11.95 4.91
CA GLY A 51 10.35 11.16 4.27
C GLY A 51 9.79 10.36 3.10
N PHE A 52 8.73 9.61 3.34
CA PHE A 52 8.05 8.81 2.31
C PHE A 52 7.60 9.65 1.11
N ALA A 53 6.96 10.81 1.35
CA ALA A 53 6.52 11.68 0.27
C ALA A 53 7.69 12.14 -0.61
N ARG A 54 8.80 12.55 0.00
CA ARG A 54 10.02 12.97 -0.72
C ARG A 54 10.65 11.82 -1.50
N ASP A 55 10.71 10.63 -0.92
CA ASP A 55 11.26 9.45 -1.58
C ASP A 55 10.44 9.05 -2.81
N VAL A 56 9.12 9.05 -2.71
CA VAL A 56 8.22 8.76 -3.83
C VAL A 56 8.35 9.80 -4.95
N ILE A 57 8.46 11.08 -4.59
CA ILE A 57 8.69 12.16 -5.56
C ILE A 57 10.04 11.97 -6.25
N LEU A 58 11.09 11.64 -5.50
CA LEU A 58 12.42 11.38 -6.05
C LEU A 58 12.37 10.22 -7.06
N LEU A 59 11.70 9.11 -6.71
CA LEU A 59 11.51 8.00 -7.64
C LEU A 59 10.87 8.46 -8.95
N LYS A 60 9.81 9.27 -8.88
CA LYS A 60 9.14 9.80 -10.08
C LYS A 60 10.04 10.73 -10.88
N LEU A 61 10.77 11.63 -10.23
CA LEU A 61 11.69 12.57 -10.87
C LEU A 61 12.84 11.88 -11.62
N VAL A 62 13.33 10.75 -11.13
CA VAL A 62 14.38 9.99 -11.82
C VAL A 62 13.83 9.02 -12.88
N GLY A 63 12.52 9.13 -13.21
CA GLY A 63 11.89 8.36 -14.29
C GLY A 63 11.38 6.97 -13.88
N ILE A 64 11.30 6.67 -12.59
CA ILE A 64 10.64 5.46 -12.07
C ILE A 64 9.15 5.76 -11.93
N ASN A 65 8.28 4.76 -12.09
CA ASN A 65 6.84 4.89 -11.97
C ASN A 65 6.34 4.27 -10.65
N PRO A 66 6.33 5.02 -9.52
CA PRO A 66 5.77 4.52 -8.26
C PRO A 66 4.25 4.44 -8.34
N VAL A 67 3.68 3.37 -7.80
CA VAL A 67 2.24 3.18 -7.57
C VAL A 67 2.07 2.83 -6.09
N ILE A 68 1.30 3.63 -5.38
CA ILE A 68 1.11 3.48 -3.94
C ILE A 68 -0.19 2.74 -3.67
N VAL A 69 -0.14 1.72 -2.82
CA VAL A 69 -1.33 1.10 -2.22
C VAL A 69 -1.23 1.32 -0.71
N HIS A 70 -2.18 2.02 -0.12
CA HIS A 70 -2.10 2.33 1.30
C HIS A 70 -3.01 1.43 2.16
N GLY A 71 -2.62 1.25 3.42
CA GLY A 71 -3.48 0.73 4.47
C GLY A 71 -4.25 1.84 5.20
N GLY A 72 -4.74 1.55 6.40
CA GLY A 72 -5.46 2.55 7.22
C GLY A 72 -6.19 1.91 8.40
N GLY A 73 -5.78 0.73 8.84
CA GLY A 73 -6.41 0.01 9.96
C GLY A 73 -6.57 0.87 11.22
N PRO A 74 -5.51 1.52 11.73
CA PRO A 74 -5.62 2.39 12.90
C PRO A 74 -6.60 3.55 12.74
N GLN A 75 -6.66 4.16 11.56
CA GLN A 75 -7.58 5.27 11.26
C GLN A 75 -9.04 4.77 11.23
N ILE A 76 -9.28 3.59 10.64
CA ILE A 76 -10.61 2.95 10.68
C ILE A 76 -11.02 2.68 12.12
N ASP A 77 -10.13 2.13 12.97
CA ASP A 77 -10.43 1.88 14.38
C ASP A 77 -10.77 3.16 15.14
N GLN A 78 -10.05 4.24 14.88
CA GLN A 78 -10.36 5.55 15.47
C GLN A 78 -11.71 6.09 15.01
N ALA A 79 -12.04 5.95 13.74
CA ALA A 79 -13.34 6.40 13.20
C ALA A 79 -14.50 5.58 13.76
N LEU A 80 -14.38 4.25 13.79
CA LEU A 80 -15.37 3.36 14.41
C LEU A 80 -15.61 3.74 15.88
N LYS A 81 -14.54 4.00 16.64
CA LYS A 81 -14.65 4.43 18.04
C LYS A 81 -15.41 5.75 18.19
N LYS A 82 -15.25 6.71 17.26
CA LYS A 82 -15.97 8.00 17.28
C LYS A 82 -17.48 7.82 17.15
N ILE A 83 -17.94 6.78 16.42
CA ILE A 83 -19.35 6.44 16.27
C ILE A 83 -19.86 5.43 17.30
N GLY A 84 -19.03 5.10 18.32
CA GLY A 84 -19.41 4.15 19.38
C GLY A 84 -19.29 2.68 19.01
N LYS A 85 -18.64 2.35 17.88
CA LYS A 85 -18.45 0.99 17.39
C LYS A 85 -17.03 0.50 17.64
N GLN A 86 -16.87 -0.78 17.89
CA GLN A 86 -15.57 -1.43 18.07
C GLN A 86 -15.32 -2.39 16.89
N GLY A 87 -14.15 -2.26 16.26
CA GLY A 87 -13.72 -3.18 15.21
C GLY A 87 -13.44 -4.57 15.78
N THR A 88 -13.89 -5.59 15.08
CA THR A 88 -13.59 -6.99 15.38
C THR A 88 -12.78 -7.61 14.25
N PHE A 89 -11.94 -8.61 14.60
CA PHE A 89 -11.08 -9.29 13.64
C PHE A 89 -11.24 -10.80 13.77
N ILE A 90 -11.30 -11.48 12.63
CA ILE A 90 -11.28 -12.94 12.55
C ILE A 90 -10.15 -13.33 11.61
N GLN A 91 -9.25 -14.18 12.07
CA GLN A 91 -8.06 -14.63 11.31
C GLN A 91 -7.25 -13.48 10.68
N GLY A 92 -7.17 -12.33 11.36
CA GLY A 92 -6.44 -11.14 10.87
C GLY A 92 -7.21 -10.26 9.89
N MET A 93 -8.43 -10.63 9.49
CA MET A 93 -9.32 -9.84 8.66
C MET A 93 -10.33 -9.09 9.52
N ARG A 94 -10.58 -7.82 9.20
CA ARG A 94 -11.61 -7.01 9.87
C ARG A 94 -12.99 -7.49 9.46
N VAL A 95 -13.82 -7.88 10.43
CA VAL A 95 -15.24 -8.10 10.18
C VAL A 95 -15.85 -6.78 9.74
N THR A 96 -16.46 -6.76 8.55
CA THR A 96 -16.89 -5.53 7.88
C THR A 96 -18.36 -5.66 7.50
N ASP A 97 -19.27 -5.35 8.45
CA ASP A 97 -20.69 -5.19 8.16
C ASP A 97 -20.95 -3.91 7.34
N GLU A 98 -22.16 -3.68 6.92
CA GLU A 98 -22.55 -2.55 6.06
C GLU A 98 -22.13 -1.19 6.66
N GLU A 99 -22.46 -0.94 7.94
CA GLU A 99 -22.08 0.29 8.64
C GLU A 99 -20.54 0.43 8.77
N THR A 100 -19.84 -0.67 9.02
CA THR A 100 -18.37 -0.67 9.04
C THR A 100 -17.80 -0.39 7.65
N MET A 101 -18.44 -0.90 6.58
CA MET A 101 -17.99 -0.64 5.21
C MET A 101 -18.12 0.82 4.83
N GLU A 102 -19.21 1.50 5.22
CA GLU A 102 -19.35 2.94 5.04
C GLU A 102 -18.18 3.70 5.70
N VAL A 103 -17.85 3.36 6.95
CA VAL A 103 -16.71 3.97 7.64
C VAL A 103 -15.39 3.68 6.93
N VAL A 104 -15.19 2.47 6.46
CA VAL A 104 -14.00 2.09 5.68
C VAL A 104 -13.87 2.95 4.42
N GLU A 105 -14.97 3.16 3.67
CA GLU A 105 -14.97 4.00 2.48
C GLU A 105 -14.59 5.45 2.80
N TRP A 106 -15.20 6.05 3.83
CA TRP A 106 -14.88 7.42 4.23
C TRP A 106 -13.43 7.57 4.66
N VAL A 107 -12.95 6.64 5.49
CA VAL A 107 -11.60 6.73 6.05
C VAL A 107 -10.55 6.45 4.99
N LEU A 108 -10.69 5.38 4.23
CA LEU A 108 -9.66 5.02 3.25
C LEU A 108 -9.70 5.92 2.01
N GLY A 109 -10.88 6.18 1.44
CA GLY A 109 -11.02 6.99 0.23
C GLY A 109 -11.01 8.50 0.49
N GLY A 110 -11.45 8.94 1.66
CA GLY A 110 -11.54 10.35 2.01
C GLY A 110 -10.38 10.85 2.88
N GLU A 111 -10.17 10.29 4.06
CA GLU A 111 -9.19 10.80 5.02
C GLU A 111 -7.76 10.37 4.65
N VAL A 112 -7.48 9.07 4.73
CA VAL A 112 -6.11 8.53 4.60
C VAL A 112 -5.53 8.80 3.21
N GLN A 113 -6.31 8.54 2.16
CA GLN A 113 -5.87 8.76 0.79
C GLN A 113 -5.57 10.23 0.52
N GLN A 114 -6.47 11.13 0.95
CA GLN A 114 -6.32 12.56 0.72
C GLN A 114 -5.17 13.16 1.52
N ASP A 115 -4.87 12.63 2.71
CA ASP A 115 -3.69 13.02 3.47
C ASP A 115 -2.39 12.68 2.71
N ILE A 116 -2.31 11.48 2.13
CA ILE A 116 -1.15 11.05 1.34
C ILE A 116 -1.01 11.91 0.08
N VAL A 117 -2.10 12.11 -0.67
CA VAL A 117 -2.13 12.94 -1.88
C VAL A 117 -1.70 14.37 -1.57
N THR A 118 -2.29 14.96 -0.53
CA THR A 118 -1.98 16.32 -0.09
C THR A 118 -0.51 16.46 0.27
N LEU A 119 0.04 15.51 1.02
CA LEU A 119 1.43 15.53 1.45
C LEU A 119 2.41 15.43 0.27
N ILE A 120 2.16 14.52 -0.68
CA ILE A 120 3.00 14.39 -1.88
C ILE A 120 2.92 15.68 -2.72
N ASN A 121 1.72 16.23 -2.92
CA ASN A 121 1.53 17.45 -3.70
C ASN A 121 2.15 18.69 -3.00
N HIS A 122 2.11 18.73 -1.66
CA HIS A 122 2.76 19.80 -0.88
C HIS A 122 4.27 19.85 -1.11
N PHE A 123 4.93 18.70 -1.27
CA PHE A 123 6.36 18.63 -1.57
C PHE A 123 6.70 18.71 -3.07
N GLY A 124 5.72 19.04 -3.92
CA GLY A 124 5.94 19.27 -5.36
C GLY A 124 5.79 18.01 -6.23
N GLY A 125 5.21 16.95 -5.71
CA GLY A 125 4.76 15.81 -6.51
C GLY A 125 3.39 16.06 -7.14
N HIS A 126 2.96 15.12 -8.00
CA HIS A 126 1.64 15.14 -8.65
C HIS A 126 0.92 13.83 -8.35
N ALA A 127 0.34 13.71 -7.16
CA ALA A 127 -0.38 12.51 -6.74
C ALA A 127 -1.88 12.61 -7.06
N VAL A 128 -2.48 11.47 -7.42
CA VAL A 128 -3.92 11.30 -7.65
C VAL A 128 -4.41 10.11 -6.85
N GLY A 129 -5.45 10.33 -6.04
CA GLY A 129 -6.12 9.27 -5.27
C GLY A 129 -7.12 8.50 -6.12
N LEU A 130 -7.13 7.18 -5.98
CA LEU A 130 -8.07 6.26 -6.62
C LEU A 130 -8.56 5.24 -5.59
N THR A 131 -9.83 4.88 -5.69
CA THR A 131 -10.38 3.66 -5.11
C THR A 131 -10.49 2.59 -6.20
N GLY A 132 -10.80 1.36 -5.84
CA GLY A 132 -11.03 0.32 -6.85
C GLY A 132 -12.26 0.57 -7.74
N LYS A 133 -13.15 1.49 -7.35
CA LYS A 133 -14.31 1.89 -8.15
C LYS A 133 -13.92 2.78 -9.34
N ASP A 134 -12.86 3.60 -9.16
CA ASP A 134 -12.45 4.57 -10.16
C ASP A 134 -11.91 3.88 -11.42
N GLY A 135 -12.54 4.15 -12.55
CA GLY A 135 -12.22 3.50 -13.82
C GLY A 135 -12.39 1.97 -13.82
N GLY A 136 -13.16 1.42 -12.86
CA GLY A 136 -13.30 -0.03 -12.71
C GLY A 136 -11.97 -0.72 -12.35
N LEU A 137 -11.16 -0.08 -11.51
CA LEU A 137 -9.79 -0.53 -11.22
C LEU A 137 -9.72 -1.89 -10.53
N ILE A 138 -10.52 -2.11 -9.47
CA ILE A 138 -10.48 -3.35 -8.69
C ILE A 138 -11.85 -4.01 -8.66
N HIS A 139 -12.02 -5.06 -9.45
CA HIS A 139 -13.17 -5.96 -9.35
C HIS A 139 -12.93 -6.94 -8.20
N ALA A 140 -13.90 -7.03 -7.31
CA ALA A 140 -13.84 -7.85 -6.12
C ALA A 140 -15.00 -8.83 -6.05
N ARG A 141 -14.80 -9.92 -5.34
CA ARG A 141 -15.86 -10.80 -4.90
C ARG A 141 -15.78 -11.00 -3.39
N LYS A 142 -16.90 -11.38 -2.77
CA LYS A 142 -16.92 -11.65 -1.34
C LYS A 142 -15.91 -12.74 -0.98
N LEU A 143 -15.07 -12.46 0.02
CA LEU A 143 -14.13 -13.42 0.54
C LEU A 143 -14.87 -14.55 1.26
N GLN A 144 -14.64 -15.78 0.84
CA GLN A 144 -15.08 -16.97 1.56
C GLN A 144 -13.96 -17.41 2.51
N MET A 145 -14.10 -17.05 3.79
CA MET A 145 -13.10 -17.36 4.80
C MET A 145 -13.31 -18.76 5.34
N PRO A 146 -12.39 -19.73 5.11
CA PRO A 146 -12.52 -21.07 5.68
C PRO A 146 -12.49 -21.04 7.21
N ASP A 147 -13.40 -21.77 7.85
CA ASP A 147 -13.34 -21.99 9.29
C ASP A 147 -12.22 -22.97 9.62
N ARG A 148 -11.25 -22.53 10.44
CA ARG A 148 -10.12 -23.38 10.85
C ARG A 148 -10.53 -24.48 11.85
N ASP A 149 -11.58 -24.23 12.61
CA ASP A 149 -12.07 -25.12 13.66
C ASP A 149 -13.07 -26.14 13.09
N ASN A 150 -13.75 -25.80 11.98
CA ASN A 150 -14.74 -26.66 11.32
C ASN A 150 -14.39 -26.82 9.82
N PRO A 151 -13.57 -27.82 9.45
CA PRO A 151 -13.17 -28.04 8.06
C PRO A 151 -14.36 -28.23 7.11
N GLY A 152 -14.44 -27.40 6.07
CA GLY A 152 -15.52 -27.41 5.08
C GLY A 152 -16.61 -26.37 5.33
N GLU A 153 -16.57 -25.66 6.44
CA GLU A 153 -17.43 -24.51 6.72
C GLU A 153 -16.72 -23.17 6.40
N PHE A 154 -17.51 -22.12 6.22
CA PHE A 154 -17.03 -20.77 5.97
C PHE A 154 -17.59 -19.80 6.99
N ILE A 155 -16.76 -18.87 7.44
CA ILE A 155 -17.14 -17.80 8.36
C ILE A 155 -17.55 -16.59 7.51
N ASP A 156 -18.74 -16.06 7.76
CA ASP A 156 -19.16 -14.79 7.16
C ASP A 156 -18.56 -13.61 7.96
N ILE A 157 -17.70 -12.86 7.30
CA ILE A 157 -17.06 -11.65 7.85
C ILE A 157 -17.56 -10.37 7.18
N GLY A 158 -18.73 -10.42 6.53
CA GLY A 158 -19.40 -9.28 5.91
C GLY A 158 -18.79 -8.90 4.55
N GLN A 159 -18.68 -7.59 4.31
CA GLN A 159 -18.17 -7.02 3.05
C GLN A 159 -16.63 -6.99 3.02
N VAL A 160 -16.02 -8.14 3.27
CA VAL A 160 -14.60 -8.37 3.04
C VAL A 160 -14.43 -9.06 1.70
N GLY A 161 -13.54 -8.53 0.87
CA GLY A 161 -13.36 -9.02 -0.49
C GLY A 161 -11.99 -9.60 -0.77
N GLU A 162 -11.95 -10.37 -1.84
CA GLU A 162 -10.72 -10.72 -2.53
C GLU A 162 -10.71 -10.13 -3.93
N VAL A 163 -9.52 -9.84 -4.45
CA VAL A 163 -9.35 -9.28 -5.79
C VAL A 163 -9.65 -10.36 -6.83
N GLU A 164 -10.70 -10.17 -7.60
CA GLU A 164 -11.05 -11.02 -8.73
C GLU A 164 -10.29 -10.61 -9.99
N ALA A 165 -10.36 -9.33 -10.34
CA ALA A 165 -9.66 -8.77 -11.48
C ALA A 165 -9.19 -7.33 -11.20
N ILE A 166 -8.14 -6.90 -11.93
CA ILE A 166 -7.67 -5.52 -11.94
C ILE A 166 -7.66 -5.01 -13.37
N ASN A 167 -8.30 -3.86 -13.58
CA ASN A 167 -8.21 -3.10 -14.82
C ASN A 167 -7.15 -2.00 -14.68
N PRO A 168 -5.95 -2.16 -15.25
CA PRO A 168 -4.86 -1.20 -15.05
C PRO A 168 -4.99 0.08 -15.87
N ALA A 169 -6.03 0.25 -16.67
CA ALA A 169 -6.13 1.34 -17.66
C ALA A 169 -5.96 2.72 -17.04
N VAL A 170 -6.67 3.01 -15.95
CA VAL A 170 -6.59 4.31 -15.26
C VAL A 170 -5.21 4.55 -14.65
N VAL A 171 -4.59 3.52 -14.08
CA VAL A 171 -3.24 3.63 -13.48
C VAL A 171 -2.20 3.93 -14.56
N LYS A 172 -2.27 3.23 -15.71
CA LYS A 172 -1.36 3.47 -16.84
C LYS A 172 -1.51 4.88 -17.41
N ALA A 173 -2.74 5.34 -17.62
CA ALA A 173 -3.00 6.70 -18.09
C ALA A 173 -2.38 7.76 -17.16
N LEU A 174 -2.50 7.58 -15.84
CA LEU A 174 -1.89 8.50 -14.87
C LEU A 174 -0.36 8.44 -14.89
N GLN A 175 0.22 7.25 -15.07
CA GLN A 175 1.69 7.09 -15.15
C GLN A 175 2.25 7.77 -16.39
N ASP A 176 1.56 7.69 -17.53
CA ASP A 176 1.96 8.31 -18.80
C ASP A 176 1.96 9.85 -18.71
N ASP A 177 1.05 10.43 -17.93
CA ASP A 177 0.96 11.88 -17.66
C ASP A 177 1.75 12.31 -16.40
N ALA A 178 2.73 11.52 -15.99
CA ALA A 178 3.63 11.82 -14.87
C ALA A 178 2.98 11.91 -13.48
N PHE A 179 1.75 11.47 -13.30
CA PHE A 179 1.10 11.38 -12.00
C PHE A 179 1.60 10.19 -11.17
N ILE A 180 1.38 10.27 -9.86
CA ILE A 180 1.66 9.22 -8.88
C ILE A 180 0.32 8.69 -8.38
N PRO A 181 -0.11 7.48 -8.80
CA PRO A 181 -1.36 6.89 -8.32
C PRO A 181 -1.27 6.47 -6.86
N VAL A 182 -2.27 6.87 -6.06
CA VAL A 182 -2.43 6.48 -4.64
C VAL A 182 -3.75 5.72 -4.51
N ILE A 183 -3.68 4.43 -4.23
CA ILE A 183 -4.80 3.51 -4.36
C ILE A 183 -5.26 3.04 -2.99
N SER A 184 -6.55 3.25 -2.70
CA SER A 184 -7.22 2.66 -1.54
C SER A 184 -7.65 1.22 -1.84
N PRO A 185 -7.48 0.28 -0.90
CA PRO A 185 -7.79 -1.13 -1.10
C PRO A 185 -9.30 -1.41 -0.94
N ILE A 186 -10.11 -0.71 -1.70
CA ILE A 186 -11.56 -0.86 -1.77
C ILE A 186 -11.89 -1.36 -3.17
N GLY A 187 -12.50 -2.52 -3.28
CA GLY A 187 -13.01 -3.06 -4.54
C GLY A 187 -14.53 -2.95 -4.66
N PHE A 188 -15.07 -3.27 -5.81
CA PHE A 188 -16.50 -3.40 -6.03
C PHE A 188 -16.83 -4.73 -6.72
N GLY A 189 -17.97 -5.30 -6.34
CA GLY A 189 -18.46 -6.56 -6.90
C GLY A 189 -19.49 -6.38 -8.00
N GLU A 190 -19.77 -7.45 -8.74
CA GLU A 190 -20.88 -7.48 -9.70
C GLU A 190 -22.26 -7.32 -9.04
N ASP A 191 -22.34 -7.60 -7.74
CA ASP A 191 -23.52 -7.37 -6.89
C ASP A 191 -23.78 -5.90 -6.56
N GLY A 192 -22.88 -5.01 -7.00
CA GLY A 192 -22.94 -3.57 -6.74
C GLY A 192 -22.44 -3.18 -5.35
N LEU A 193 -21.95 -4.10 -4.55
CA LEU A 193 -21.43 -3.82 -3.21
C LEU A 193 -19.94 -3.44 -3.23
N SER A 194 -19.56 -2.66 -2.24
CA SER A 194 -18.16 -2.36 -1.97
C SER A 194 -17.56 -3.42 -1.05
N TYR A 195 -16.27 -3.67 -1.23
CA TYR A 195 -15.54 -4.64 -0.45
C TYR A 195 -14.25 -4.05 0.13
N ASN A 196 -14.08 -4.23 1.43
CA ASN A 196 -12.83 -3.97 2.12
C ASN A 196 -11.83 -5.09 1.83
N ILE A 197 -10.69 -4.76 1.23
CA ILE A 197 -9.70 -5.74 0.81
C ILE A 197 -8.40 -5.49 1.57
N ASN A 198 -7.68 -6.55 1.88
CA ASN A 198 -6.35 -6.42 2.49
C ASN A 198 -5.39 -5.71 1.51
N ALA A 199 -4.76 -4.62 1.97
CA ALA A 199 -3.88 -3.77 1.16
C ALA A 199 -2.66 -4.53 0.60
N ASP A 200 -2.14 -5.54 1.32
CA ASP A 200 -1.01 -6.34 0.87
C ASP A 200 -1.41 -7.21 -0.33
N LEU A 201 -2.64 -7.76 -0.30
CA LEU A 201 -3.19 -8.55 -1.41
C LEU A 201 -3.43 -7.67 -2.64
N VAL A 202 -3.99 -6.47 -2.45
CA VAL A 202 -4.18 -5.50 -3.56
C VAL A 202 -2.83 -5.12 -4.17
N ALA A 203 -1.84 -4.78 -3.35
CA ALA A 203 -0.51 -4.42 -3.82
C ALA A 203 0.16 -5.56 -4.59
N GLY A 204 0.06 -6.79 -4.11
CA GLY A 204 0.56 -7.98 -4.81
C GLY A 204 -0.10 -8.19 -6.16
N LYS A 205 -1.43 -8.11 -6.24
CA LYS A 205 -2.18 -8.26 -7.51
C LYS A 205 -1.87 -7.12 -8.48
N LEU A 206 -1.80 -5.88 -8.02
CA LEU A 206 -1.39 -4.74 -8.84
C LEU A 206 0.02 -4.90 -9.39
N ALA A 207 0.98 -5.35 -8.57
CA ALA A 207 2.34 -5.59 -9.02
C ALA A 207 2.40 -6.59 -10.19
N VAL A 208 1.60 -7.67 -10.12
CA VAL A 208 1.52 -8.65 -11.21
C VAL A 208 0.91 -8.04 -12.47
N VAL A 209 -0.25 -7.37 -12.36
CA VAL A 209 -0.99 -6.84 -13.52
C VAL A 209 -0.23 -5.67 -14.20
N LEU A 210 0.47 -4.85 -13.42
CA LEU A 210 1.30 -3.76 -13.92
C LEU A 210 2.67 -4.24 -14.41
N ASN A 211 2.99 -5.52 -14.31
CA ASN A 211 4.32 -6.06 -14.57
C ASN A 211 5.41 -5.26 -13.85
N ALA A 212 5.17 -5.00 -12.55
CA ALA A 212 6.07 -4.20 -11.74
C ALA A 212 7.43 -4.89 -11.57
N GLU A 213 8.49 -4.13 -11.68
CA GLU A 213 9.86 -4.60 -11.45
C GLU A 213 10.08 -4.99 -9.98
N LYS A 214 9.41 -4.27 -9.05
CA LYS A 214 9.46 -4.54 -7.61
C LYS A 214 8.13 -4.28 -6.94
N LEU A 215 7.87 -5.06 -5.89
CA LEU A 215 6.88 -4.79 -4.85
C LEU A 215 7.62 -4.48 -3.55
N VAL A 216 7.43 -3.29 -3.02
CA VAL A 216 7.97 -2.85 -1.73
C VAL A 216 6.86 -2.90 -0.69
N MET A 217 7.04 -3.71 0.35
CA MET A 217 6.09 -3.85 1.45
C MET A 217 6.61 -3.08 2.67
N MET A 218 6.08 -1.89 2.93
CA MET A 218 6.43 -1.13 4.13
C MET A 218 5.66 -1.67 5.33
N THR A 219 6.38 -2.05 6.36
CA THR A 219 5.85 -2.70 7.57
C THR A 219 6.67 -2.30 8.80
N ASN A 220 6.17 -2.64 10.00
CA ASN A 220 6.86 -2.38 11.27
C ASN A 220 7.90 -3.46 11.65
N ILE A 221 8.07 -4.47 10.81
CA ILE A 221 9.04 -5.54 11.02
C ILE A 221 10.15 -5.45 9.97
N PRO A 222 11.37 -5.92 10.28
CA PRO A 222 12.52 -5.78 9.38
C PRO A 222 12.40 -6.57 8.06
N GLY A 223 11.49 -7.55 7.99
CA GLY A 223 11.26 -8.38 6.81
C GLY A 223 10.65 -9.73 7.16
N VAL A 224 10.77 -10.69 6.26
CA VAL A 224 10.32 -12.07 6.51
C VAL A 224 11.24 -12.72 7.54
N MET A 225 10.64 -13.31 8.58
CA MET A 225 11.35 -13.94 9.68
C MET A 225 11.04 -15.43 9.74
N ASP A 226 11.97 -16.23 10.23
CA ASP A 226 11.72 -17.63 10.59
C ASP A 226 10.93 -17.73 11.90
N LYS A 227 10.63 -18.96 12.32
CA LYS A 227 9.90 -19.21 13.58
C LYS A 227 10.68 -18.82 14.83
N GLU A 228 11.98 -18.72 14.72
CA GLU A 228 12.92 -18.29 15.76
C GLU A 228 13.11 -16.77 15.80
N GLY A 229 12.51 -16.01 14.85
CA GLY A 229 12.58 -14.56 14.76
C GLY A 229 13.82 -14.03 14.03
N ASN A 230 14.56 -14.86 13.29
CA ASN A 230 15.69 -14.43 12.48
C ASN A 230 15.20 -13.88 11.13
N LEU A 231 15.80 -12.77 10.69
CA LEU A 231 15.51 -12.17 9.38
C LEU A 231 16.01 -13.09 8.26
N LEU A 232 15.11 -13.44 7.36
CA LEU A 232 15.43 -14.20 6.16
C LEU A 232 15.68 -13.27 4.99
N THR A 233 16.86 -13.36 4.40
CA THR A 233 17.26 -12.64 3.18
C THR A 233 17.38 -13.58 2.01
N ASP A 234 17.35 -13.05 0.78
CA ASP A 234 17.58 -13.80 -0.46
C ASP A 234 16.65 -15.02 -0.65
N LEU A 235 15.38 -14.85 -0.24
CA LEU A 235 14.36 -15.86 -0.42
C LEU A 235 14.00 -16.02 -1.90
N SER A 236 14.06 -17.24 -2.42
CA SER A 236 13.51 -17.56 -3.74
C SER A 236 12.06 -18.00 -3.64
N ALA A 237 11.29 -17.83 -4.74
CA ALA A 237 9.89 -18.24 -4.82
C ALA A 237 9.68 -19.76 -4.63
N ASP A 238 10.73 -20.55 -4.81
CA ASP A 238 10.70 -22.01 -4.64
C ASP A 238 10.80 -22.49 -3.18
N ARG A 239 11.15 -21.60 -2.25
CA ARG A 239 11.08 -21.93 -0.82
C ARG A 239 9.62 -22.00 -0.36
N LYS A 240 8.98 -23.11 -0.64
CA LYS A 240 7.72 -23.50 -0.01
C LYS A 240 7.94 -23.69 1.48
N SER A 241 7.25 -22.91 2.29
CA SER A 241 7.18 -22.99 3.75
C SER A 241 8.28 -22.22 4.53
N VAL A 242 8.00 -20.97 4.76
CA VAL A 242 8.52 -20.22 5.90
C VAL A 242 7.40 -19.39 6.54
N VAL A 243 6.24 -20.02 6.73
CA VAL A 243 5.18 -19.45 7.59
C VAL A 243 4.46 -20.59 8.29
#